data_d5b8b290dec96aefabe7cf24e13c4867
#
_entry.id   d5b8b290dec96aefabe7cf24e13c4867
#
_cell.length_a   1.000
_cell.length_b   1.000
_cell.length_c   1.000
_cell.angle_alpha   90.00
_cell.angle_beta   90.00
_cell.angle_gamma   90.00
#
_symmetry.space_group_name_H-M   'P 1'
#
loop_
_entity.id
_entity.type
_entity.pdbx_description
1 polymer ?
#
loop_
_entity_poly.entity_id
_entity_poly.type
_entity_poly.pdbx_seq_one_letter_code
_entity_poly.pdbx_strand_id
1 'polypeptide(L)'
;MNYKQAKIADSAKVAKETVLVGDITIGEESTVLFFTAMRCEGEESIVIGNQSNIQENCTIHVDEGNSVKIGDGVTVGHNSVIHGCQIGDNSMIGMGSVIMNGAKIGNHCLIGAGSLVTQNTVIPDGSLVMGSPARVKRTLTEDEIKYVEGSREEYVEVGKLLREDRIL
;
A
#
# COMPACT_ATOMS: atom_id res chain seq x y z
N MET A 1 -13.22 22.69 5.82
CA MET A 1 -13.18 21.23 5.74
C MET A 1 -12.89 20.69 7.13
N ASN A 2 -13.70 19.76 7.63
CA ASN A 2 -13.42 19.08 8.89
C ASN A 2 -12.69 17.79 8.57
N TYR A 3 -11.37 17.79 8.72
CA TYR A 3 -10.60 16.57 8.58
C TYR A 3 -10.80 15.68 9.82
N LYS A 4 -11.13 14.41 9.58
CA LYS A 4 -11.14 13.39 10.63
C LYS A 4 -9.70 13.12 11.06
N GLN A 5 -9.50 12.74 12.32
CA GLN A 5 -8.18 12.31 12.77
C GLN A 5 -7.88 10.88 12.31
N ALA A 6 -6.63 10.62 11.95
CA ALA A 6 -6.18 9.28 11.61
C ALA A 6 -6.34 8.33 12.81
N LYS A 7 -6.82 7.12 12.53
CA LYS A 7 -6.93 6.01 13.48
C LYS A 7 -5.77 5.05 13.25
N ILE A 8 -4.83 5.05 14.16
CA ILE A 8 -3.61 4.24 14.06
C ILE A 8 -3.66 3.20 15.16
N ALA A 9 -3.53 1.92 14.81
CA ALA A 9 -3.46 0.83 15.78
C ALA A 9 -2.23 1.00 16.69
N ASP A 10 -2.32 0.57 17.95
CA ASP A 10 -1.25 0.75 18.94
C ASP A 10 0.04 0.05 18.55
N SER A 11 -0.06 -1.06 17.82
CA SER A 11 1.09 -1.82 17.33
C SER A 11 1.65 -1.33 16.00
N ALA A 12 0.95 -0.43 15.31
CA ALA A 12 1.43 0.16 14.06
C ALA A 12 2.63 1.09 14.30
N LYS A 13 3.49 1.22 13.31
CA LYS A 13 4.70 2.06 13.34
C LYS A 13 4.61 3.08 12.21
N VAL A 14 4.59 4.35 12.57
CA VAL A 14 4.47 5.46 11.62
C VAL A 14 5.62 6.43 11.86
N ALA A 15 6.42 6.68 10.83
CA ALA A 15 7.54 7.62 10.90
C ALA A 15 7.05 9.05 11.15
N LYS A 16 7.82 9.81 11.94
CA LYS A 16 7.46 11.19 12.33
C LYS A 16 7.33 12.15 11.14
N GLU A 17 8.08 11.89 10.09
CA GLU A 17 8.09 12.69 8.86
C GLU A 17 6.94 12.32 7.90
N THR A 18 6.05 11.44 8.33
CA THR A 18 4.83 11.06 7.58
C THR A 18 3.76 12.14 7.72
N VAL A 19 3.09 12.47 6.64
CA VAL A 19 1.97 13.41 6.63
C VAL A 19 0.66 12.64 6.45
N LEU A 20 -0.21 12.70 7.47
CA LEU A 20 -1.51 12.04 7.47
C LEU A 20 -2.62 13.10 7.60
N VAL A 21 -3.49 13.22 6.59
CA VAL A 21 -4.58 14.19 6.56
C VAL A 21 -5.89 13.52 6.14
N GLY A 22 -6.90 13.56 7.02
CA GLY A 22 -8.25 13.06 6.72
C GLY A 22 -8.62 11.72 7.37
N ASP A 23 -9.62 11.03 6.82
CA ASP A 23 -10.12 9.75 7.34
C ASP A 23 -9.19 8.60 6.94
N ILE A 24 -8.17 8.37 7.77
CA ILE A 24 -7.14 7.36 7.53
C ILE A 24 -7.19 6.34 8.66
N THR A 25 -7.18 5.06 8.31
CA THR A 25 -7.05 3.95 9.26
C THR A 25 -5.81 3.12 8.93
N ILE A 26 -4.97 2.82 9.93
CA ILE A 26 -3.77 2.00 9.80
C ILE A 26 -3.89 0.84 10.78
N GLY A 27 -3.87 -0.39 10.26
CA GLY A 27 -4.07 -1.63 11.01
C GLY A 27 -2.86 -2.07 11.83
N GLU A 28 -3.06 -3.14 12.60
CA GLU A 28 -2.09 -3.70 13.52
C GLU A 28 -0.80 -4.13 12.82
N GLU A 29 0.35 -3.90 13.49
CA GLU A 29 1.69 -4.26 13.04
C GLU A 29 2.08 -3.68 11.67
N SER A 30 1.29 -2.76 11.10
CA SER A 30 1.62 -2.09 9.85
C SER A 30 2.69 -1.02 10.05
N THR A 31 3.51 -0.80 9.02
CA THR A 31 4.62 0.14 9.06
C THR A 31 4.48 1.18 7.94
N VAL A 32 4.53 2.47 8.30
CA VAL A 32 4.55 3.57 7.34
C VAL A 32 5.87 4.31 7.50
N LEU A 33 6.68 4.28 6.45
CA LEU A 33 8.04 4.81 6.48
C LEU A 33 8.11 6.27 6.04
N PHE A 34 9.31 6.80 6.08
CA PHE A 34 9.65 8.22 6.03
C PHE A 34 9.13 8.92 4.77
N PHE A 35 8.70 10.18 4.94
CA PHE A 35 8.26 11.08 3.87
C PHE A 35 7.06 10.57 3.04
N THR A 36 6.32 9.59 3.57
CA THR A 36 5.05 9.17 2.98
C THR A 36 3.98 10.23 3.25
N ALA A 37 3.21 10.59 2.23
CA ALA A 37 2.09 11.50 2.33
C ALA A 37 0.77 10.79 2.01
N MET A 38 -0.19 10.86 2.95
CA MET A 38 -1.55 10.35 2.78
C MET A 38 -2.54 11.47 2.98
N ARG A 39 -3.40 11.72 2.01
CA ARG A 39 -4.39 12.78 2.09
C ARG A 39 -5.74 12.28 1.58
N CYS A 40 -6.77 12.50 2.42
CA CYS A 40 -8.13 12.11 2.14
C CYS A 40 -9.07 13.27 2.49
N GLU A 41 -9.82 13.74 1.53
CA GLU A 41 -10.86 14.76 1.71
C GLU A 41 -12.25 14.19 1.42
N GLY A 42 -13.27 14.86 1.96
CA GLY A 42 -14.66 14.54 1.68
C GLY A 42 -15.17 13.35 2.48
N GLU A 43 -15.93 12.50 1.82
CA GLU A 43 -16.59 11.32 2.41
C GLU A 43 -15.75 10.04 2.24
N GLU A 44 -14.67 10.10 1.46
CA GLU A 44 -13.79 8.98 1.17
C GLU A 44 -12.90 8.66 2.37
N SER A 45 -12.23 7.51 2.28
CA SER A 45 -11.31 7.04 3.31
C SER A 45 -10.07 6.38 2.70
N ILE A 46 -9.00 6.35 3.48
CA ILE A 46 -7.82 5.52 3.23
C ILE A 46 -7.77 4.48 4.34
N VAL A 47 -7.81 3.21 3.96
CA VAL A 47 -7.74 2.09 4.90
C VAL A 47 -6.53 1.22 4.54
N ILE A 48 -5.63 1.04 5.49
CA ILE A 48 -4.49 0.13 5.42
C ILE A 48 -4.75 -0.98 6.41
N GLY A 49 -4.73 -2.22 5.93
CA GLY A 49 -4.93 -3.44 6.72
C GLY A 49 -3.78 -3.72 7.70
N ASN A 50 -3.77 -4.92 8.25
CA ASN A 50 -2.77 -5.35 9.23
C ASN A 50 -1.49 -5.83 8.54
N GLN A 51 -0.34 -5.70 9.21
CA GLN A 51 0.95 -6.21 8.74
C GLN A 51 1.33 -5.73 7.32
N SER A 52 0.80 -4.59 6.90
CA SER A 52 1.10 -3.97 5.62
C SER A 52 2.18 -2.91 5.78
N ASN A 53 2.97 -2.69 4.74
CA ASN A 53 4.00 -1.66 4.79
C ASN A 53 3.88 -0.68 3.61
N ILE A 54 4.04 0.59 3.93
CA ILE A 54 4.11 1.68 2.98
C ILE A 54 5.52 2.26 3.08
N GLN A 55 6.32 2.02 2.08
CA GLN A 55 7.72 2.41 2.07
C GLN A 55 7.90 3.89 1.77
N GLU A 56 9.16 4.37 1.82
CA GLU A 56 9.49 5.79 1.79
C GLU A 56 9.01 6.49 0.52
N ASN A 57 8.66 7.76 0.69
CA ASN A 57 8.26 8.68 -0.39
C ASN A 57 7.00 8.24 -1.16
N CYS A 58 6.17 7.38 -0.59
CA CYS A 58 4.90 7.01 -1.21
C CYS A 58 3.87 8.14 -1.08
N THR A 59 3.00 8.27 -2.07
CA THR A 59 1.85 9.16 -2.03
C THR A 59 0.57 8.36 -2.13
N ILE A 60 -0.34 8.53 -1.16
CA ILE A 60 -1.65 7.89 -1.16
C ILE A 60 -2.72 8.97 -1.14
N HIS A 61 -3.61 8.95 -2.12
CA HIS A 61 -4.67 9.94 -2.26
C HIS A 61 -5.96 9.30 -2.75
N VAL A 62 -7.06 9.95 -2.47
CA VAL A 62 -8.41 9.58 -2.90
C VAL A 62 -8.93 10.58 -3.93
N ASP A 63 -9.99 10.21 -4.61
CA ASP A 63 -10.78 11.11 -5.46
C ASP A 63 -12.26 10.83 -5.20
N GLU A 64 -13.15 11.75 -5.53
CA GLU A 64 -14.60 11.62 -5.30
C GLU A 64 -15.12 10.26 -5.81
N GLY A 65 -15.77 9.49 -4.94
CA GLY A 65 -16.26 8.15 -5.20
C GLY A 65 -15.19 7.05 -5.24
N ASN A 66 -13.92 7.36 -4.96
CA ASN A 66 -12.81 6.42 -5.05
C ASN A 66 -11.94 6.44 -3.78
N SER A 67 -12.40 5.73 -2.74
CA SER A 67 -11.59 5.47 -1.55
C SER A 67 -10.39 4.56 -1.86
N VAL A 68 -9.35 4.62 -1.03
CA VAL A 68 -8.24 3.68 -1.08
C VAL A 68 -8.44 2.59 -0.03
N LYS A 69 -8.36 1.33 -0.46
CA LYS A 69 -8.31 0.18 0.43
C LYS A 69 -7.10 -0.68 0.11
N ILE A 70 -6.21 -0.81 1.06
CA ILE A 70 -5.04 -1.70 1.05
C ILE A 70 -5.34 -2.83 2.04
N GLY A 71 -5.27 -4.07 1.59
CA GLY A 71 -5.55 -5.26 2.40
C GLY A 71 -4.49 -5.56 3.45
N ASP A 72 -4.55 -6.75 4.02
CA ASP A 72 -3.58 -7.25 5.00
C ASP A 72 -2.32 -7.79 4.31
N GLY A 73 -1.16 -7.61 4.92
CA GLY A 73 0.10 -8.15 4.42
C GLY A 73 0.58 -7.56 3.09
N VAL A 74 0.15 -6.35 2.73
CA VAL A 74 0.51 -5.70 1.48
C VAL A 74 1.81 -4.93 1.63
N THR A 75 2.71 -5.08 0.66
CA THR A 75 3.90 -4.24 0.50
C THR A 75 3.68 -3.20 -0.59
N VAL A 76 3.81 -1.92 -0.25
CA VAL A 76 3.87 -0.80 -1.21
C VAL A 76 5.29 -0.28 -1.27
N GLY A 77 5.99 -0.58 -2.35
CA GLY A 77 7.39 -0.22 -2.57
C GLY A 77 7.61 1.28 -2.72
N HIS A 78 8.83 1.70 -2.41
CA HIS A 78 9.29 3.10 -2.38
C HIS A 78 8.82 3.92 -3.60
N ASN A 79 8.53 5.20 -3.40
CA ASN A 79 8.15 6.16 -4.45
C ASN A 79 6.89 5.79 -5.26
N SER A 80 6.02 4.95 -4.73
CA SER A 80 4.77 4.56 -5.41
C SER A 80 3.66 5.57 -5.18
N VAL A 81 2.75 5.67 -6.16
CA VAL A 81 1.53 6.48 -6.08
C VAL A 81 0.32 5.55 -6.08
N ILE A 82 -0.46 5.61 -5.01
CA ILE A 82 -1.69 4.83 -4.82
C ILE A 82 -2.86 5.79 -4.78
N HIS A 83 -3.71 5.72 -5.80
CA HIS A 83 -4.76 6.71 -5.99
C HIS A 83 -6.12 6.04 -6.21
N GLY A 84 -7.07 6.22 -5.27
CA GLY A 84 -8.48 5.81 -5.40
C GLY A 84 -8.71 4.35 -5.80
N CYS A 85 -7.97 3.39 -5.25
CA CYS A 85 -7.94 2.00 -5.72
C CYS A 85 -8.08 0.99 -4.59
N GLN A 86 -8.23 -0.28 -4.95
CA GLN A 86 -8.28 -1.40 -4.02
C GLN A 86 -7.14 -2.37 -4.31
N ILE A 87 -6.44 -2.80 -3.27
CA ILE A 87 -5.33 -3.76 -3.33
C ILE A 87 -5.66 -4.89 -2.36
N GLY A 88 -5.75 -6.10 -2.90
CA GLY A 88 -6.05 -7.31 -2.13
C GLY A 88 -4.88 -7.77 -1.26
N ASP A 89 -5.18 -8.69 -0.35
CA ASP A 89 -4.27 -9.18 0.66
C ASP A 89 -3.02 -9.85 0.07
N ASN A 90 -1.92 -9.78 0.83
CA ASN A 90 -0.65 -10.43 0.49
C ASN A 90 -0.18 -10.08 -0.94
N SER A 91 -0.36 -8.85 -1.37
CA SER A 91 0.08 -8.35 -2.68
C SER A 91 1.26 -7.41 -2.53
N MET A 92 2.10 -7.35 -3.55
CA MET A 92 3.24 -6.44 -3.60
C MET A 92 3.10 -5.45 -4.76
N ILE A 93 3.21 -4.18 -4.45
CA ILE A 93 3.33 -3.10 -5.41
C ILE A 93 4.81 -2.72 -5.50
N GLY A 94 5.44 -3.04 -6.62
CA GLY A 94 6.84 -2.71 -6.85
C GLY A 94 7.12 -1.22 -6.86
N MET A 95 8.32 -0.83 -6.44
CA MET A 95 8.74 0.56 -6.28
C MET A 95 8.50 1.41 -7.53
N GLY A 96 8.11 2.68 -7.34
CA GLY A 96 7.86 3.63 -8.41
C GLY A 96 6.62 3.33 -9.26
N SER A 97 5.73 2.44 -8.81
CA SER A 97 4.50 2.13 -9.53
C SER A 97 3.41 3.17 -9.30
N VAL A 98 2.51 3.32 -10.28
CA VAL A 98 1.34 4.19 -10.20
C VAL A 98 0.09 3.33 -10.36
N ILE A 99 -0.79 3.35 -9.35
CA ILE A 99 -2.07 2.65 -9.36
C ILE A 99 -3.17 3.70 -9.35
N MET A 100 -4.02 3.70 -10.40
CA MET A 100 -4.99 4.77 -10.63
C MET A 100 -6.40 4.42 -10.15
N ASN A 101 -7.27 5.44 -10.16
CA ASN A 101 -8.67 5.38 -9.68
C ASN A 101 -9.44 4.17 -10.20
N GLY A 102 -10.19 3.54 -9.30
CA GLY A 102 -11.05 2.42 -9.62
C GLY A 102 -10.33 1.12 -9.96
N ALA A 103 -8.99 1.11 -9.95
CA ALA A 103 -8.23 -0.13 -10.14
C ALA A 103 -8.49 -1.09 -8.98
N LYS A 104 -8.63 -2.38 -9.30
CA LYS A 104 -8.82 -3.46 -8.35
C LYS A 104 -7.75 -4.51 -8.57
N ILE A 105 -6.83 -4.61 -7.63
CA ILE A 105 -5.78 -5.62 -7.63
C ILE A 105 -6.22 -6.73 -6.70
N GLY A 106 -6.21 -7.96 -7.18
CA GLY A 106 -6.58 -9.16 -6.41
C GLY A 106 -5.56 -9.47 -5.31
N ASN A 107 -5.79 -10.60 -4.62
CA ASN A 107 -4.89 -11.09 -3.59
C ASN A 107 -3.66 -11.78 -4.21
N HIS A 108 -2.57 -11.83 -3.46
CA HIS A 108 -1.32 -12.51 -3.89
C HIS A 108 -0.85 -12.05 -5.28
N CYS A 109 -0.92 -10.76 -5.57
CA CYS A 109 -0.44 -10.19 -6.82
C CYS A 109 0.95 -9.58 -6.66
N LEU A 110 1.75 -9.63 -7.72
CA LEU A 110 3.02 -8.92 -7.81
C LEU A 110 2.96 -7.93 -8.98
N ILE A 111 2.94 -6.65 -8.63
CA ILE A 111 3.04 -5.55 -9.59
C ILE A 111 4.53 -5.18 -9.72
N GLY A 112 5.11 -5.38 -10.89
CA GLY A 112 6.52 -5.08 -11.14
C GLY A 112 6.83 -3.59 -10.99
N ALA A 113 8.05 -3.27 -10.59
CA ALA A 113 8.49 -1.87 -10.38
C ALA A 113 8.25 -1.00 -11.62
N GLY A 114 7.91 0.29 -11.40
CA GLY A 114 7.65 1.26 -12.46
C GLY A 114 6.40 0.98 -13.30
N SER A 115 5.49 0.14 -12.84
CA SER A 115 4.27 -0.19 -13.57
C SER A 115 3.21 0.90 -13.46
N LEU A 116 2.45 1.12 -14.54
CA LEU A 116 1.27 1.98 -14.56
C LEU A 116 -0.01 1.13 -14.69
N VAL A 117 -0.70 0.91 -13.57
CA VAL A 117 -2.04 0.30 -13.56
C VAL A 117 -3.06 1.40 -13.80
N THR A 118 -3.66 1.40 -14.98
CA THR A 118 -4.59 2.45 -15.40
C THR A 118 -5.95 2.34 -14.72
N GLN A 119 -6.75 3.40 -14.83
CA GLN A 119 -8.07 3.50 -14.21
C GLN A 119 -8.96 2.30 -14.53
N ASN A 120 -9.73 1.86 -13.53
CA ASN A 120 -10.73 0.78 -13.64
C ASN A 120 -10.16 -0.57 -14.09
N THR A 121 -8.84 -0.75 -14.08
CA THR A 121 -8.22 -2.04 -14.39
C THR A 121 -8.52 -3.05 -13.28
N VAL A 122 -8.97 -4.25 -13.67
CA VAL A 122 -9.17 -5.37 -12.75
C VAL A 122 -8.07 -6.40 -12.98
N ILE A 123 -7.33 -6.73 -11.92
CA ILE A 123 -6.25 -7.69 -11.92
C ILE A 123 -6.67 -8.89 -11.06
N PRO A 124 -6.74 -10.11 -11.65
CA PRO A 124 -7.12 -11.31 -10.90
C PRO A 124 -6.08 -11.70 -9.85
N ASP A 125 -6.51 -12.46 -8.84
CA ASP A 125 -5.65 -13.02 -7.82
C ASP A 125 -4.45 -13.78 -8.42
N GLY A 126 -3.32 -13.76 -7.71
CA GLY A 126 -2.12 -14.53 -8.08
C GLY A 126 -1.40 -14.05 -9.34
N SER A 127 -1.61 -12.83 -9.78
CA SER A 127 -1.08 -12.31 -11.05
C SER A 127 0.29 -11.67 -10.92
N LEU A 128 1.19 -11.99 -11.86
CA LEU A 128 2.36 -11.16 -12.19
C LEU A 128 1.96 -10.11 -13.21
N VAL A 129 2.15 -8.84 -12.86
CA VAL A 129 1.73 -7.68 -13.68
C VAL A 129 2.89 -6.72 -13.87
N MET A 130 3.14 -6.24 -15.09
CA MET A 130 4.19 -5.25 -15.34
C MET A 130 3.95 -4.44 -16.60
N GLY A 131 4.59 -3.27 -16.63
CA GLY A 131 4.65 -2.38 -17.80
C GLY A 131 3.87 -1.09 -17.63
N SER A 132 3.98 -0.22 -18.64
CA SER A 132 3.27 1.07 -18.71
C SER A 132 2.68 1.24 -20.12
N PRO A 133 1.36 0.99 -20.29
CA PRO A 133 0.39 0.52 -19.31
C PRO A 133 0.65 -0.93 -18.87
N ALA A 134 0.35 -1.23 -17.60
CA ALA A 134 0.57 -2.55 -17.01
C ALA A 134 -0.36 -3.61 -17.60
N ARG A 135 0.15 -4.84 -17.73
CA ARG A 135 -0.61 -5.99 -18.21
C ARG A 135 -0.26 -7.22 -17.40
N VAL A 136 -1.26 -8.07 -17.16
CA VAL A 136 -1.04 -9.40 -16.60
C VAL A 136 -0.13 -10.19 -17.56
N LYS A 137 0.94 -10.73 -17.04
CA LYS A 137 1.91 -11.55 -17.78
C LYS A 137 1.63 -13.04 -17.64
N ARG A 138 1.38 -13.46 -16.40
CA ARG A 138 1.11 -14.85 -16.02
C ARG A 138 0.68 -14.92 -14.55
N THR A 139 0.36 -16.09 -14.07
CA THR A 139 0.21 -16.40 -12.66
C THR A 139 1.60 -16.41 -11.98
N LEU A 140 1.66 -16.06 -10.70
CA LEU A 140 2.87 -16.17 -9.89
C LEU A 140 3.29 -17.64 -9.70
N THR A 141 4.58 -17.86 -9.59
CA THR A 141 5.14 -19.13 -9.13
C THR A 141 5.08 -19.22 -7.61
N GLU A 142 5.24 -20.42 -7.06
CA GLU A 142 5.32 -20.62 -5.59
C GLU A 142 6.47 -19.84 -4.95
N ASP A 143 7.60 -19.73 -5.63
CA ASP A 143 8.75 -18.98 -5.11
C ASP A 143 8.49 -17.47 -5.11
N GLU A 144 7.76 -16.95 -6.09
CA GLU A 144 7.34 -15.54 -6.12
C GLU A 144 6.31 -15.23 -5.03
N ILE A 145 5.40 -16.13 -4.74
CA ILE A 145 4.46 -16.00 -3.61
C ILE A 145 5.22 -15.95 -2.30
N LYS A 146 6.16 -16.87 -2.07
CA LYS A 146 7.02 -16.86 -0.88
C LYS A 146 7.84 -15.57 -0.74
N TYR A 147 8.33 -15.04 -1.87
CA TYR A 147 9.05 -13.76 -1.88
C TYR A 147 8.17 -12.60 -1.41
N VAL A 148 6.92 -12.53 -1.91
CA VAL A 148 5.96 -11.49 -1.49
C VAL A 148 5.63 -11.61 0.00
N GLU A 149 5.37 -12.82 0.49
CA GLU A 149 5.10 -13.08 1.91
C GLU A 149 6.30 -12.77 2.81
N GLY A 150 7.51 -13.14 2.38
CA GLY A 150 8.74 -12.83 3.10
C GLY A 150 8.99 -11.33 3.25
N SER A 151 8.65 -10.53 2.24
CA SER A 151 8.72 -9.07 2.33
C SER A 151 7.82 -8.51 3.43
N ARG A 152 6.60 -9.04 3.57
CA ARG A 152 5.70 -8.65 4.68
C ARG A 152 6.37 -8.87 6.05
N GLU A 153 6.91 -10.07 6.27
CA GLU A 153 7.55 -10.43 7.53
C GLU A 153 8.77 -9.55 7.83
N GLU A 154 9.59 -9.30 6.82
CA GLU A 154 10.74 -8.41 6.92
C GLU A 154 10.35 -7.01 7.38
N TYR A 155 9.31 -6.41 6.80
CA TYR A 155 8.90 -5.05 7.16
C TYR A 155 8.14 -4.94 8.49
N VAL A 156 7.50 -5.99 8.96
CA VAL A 156 7.02 -6.06 10.35
C VAL A 156 8.21 -5.99 11.32
N GLU A 157 9.29 -6.72 11.03
CA GLU A 157 10.50 -6.71 11.86
C GLU A 157 11.26 -5.37 11.76
N VAL A 158 11.43 -4.84 10.56
CA VAL A 158 12.02 -3.50 10.34
C VAL A 158 11.29 -2.44 11.19
N GLY A 159 9.95 -2.44 11.18
CA GLY A 159 9.16 -1.51 11.98
C GLY A 159 9.40 -1.65 13.48
N LYS A 160 9.59 -2.88 13.99
CA LYS A 160 9.92 -3.12 15.41
C LYS A 160 11.30 -2.56 15.75
N LEU A 161 12.32 -2.88 14.95
CA LEU A 161 13.70 -2.41 15.16
C LEU A 161 13.79 -0.88 15.14
N LEU A 162 13.17 -0.23 14.15
CA LEU A 162 13.18 1.23 14.06
C LEU A 162 12.49 1.89 15.26
N ARG A 163 11.46 1.28 15.83
CA ARG A 163 10.81 1.76 17.06
C ARG A 163 11.69 1.54 18.30
N GLU A 164 12.35 0.39 18.43
CA GLU A 164 13.27 0.10 19.53
C GLU A 164 14.46 1.07 19.55
N ASP A 165 14.99 1.40 18.37
CA ASP A 165 16.07 2.38 18.19
C ASP A 165 15.58 3.83 18.33
N ARG A 166 14.29 4.05 18.60
CA ARG A 166 13.64 5.36 18.72
C ARG A 166 13.75 6.23 17.45
N ILE A 167 13.79 5.60 16.30
CA ILE A 167 13.78 6.28 15.00
C ILE A 167 12.34 6.55 14.55
N LEU A 168 11.37 5.67 14.87
CA LEU A 168 9.93 5.86 14.64
C LEU A 168 9.19 6.32 15.90
#